data_e43a3f9b73500f8ce2603f3f9768341b
#
_entry.id   e43a3f9b73500f8ce2603f3f9768341b
#
_cell.length_a   1.000
_cell.length_b   1.000
_cell.length_c   1.000
_cell.angle_alpha   90.00
_cell.angle_beta   90.00
_cell.angle_gamma   90.00
#
_symmetry.space_group_name_H-M   'P 1'
#
loop_
_entity.id
_entity.type
_entity.pdbx_description
1 polymer ?
#
loop_
_entity_poly.entity_id
_entity_poly.type
_entity_poly.pdbx_seq_one_letter_code
_entity_poly.pdbx_strand_id
1 'polypeptide(L)'
;MGNPVSAQESEPEYEFNRHWFVSVHGGAQYTLGEASFGDLLSPTVQLGAGYQFTPWFATRLSVGAWQSKGGWNGYMLDGKAVNTTYKYNYVAPGIDFMFNLSNAICGYNPMRLFSVTAFIGGGANIGFGNDEANELANAGYDMRYVWSGTKVRPVGRGGLSFDFRVSDRVSLGIEGNANVLSDKYNSKKAGNADWYFN
;
A
#
# COMPACT_ATOMS: atom_id res chain seq x y z
N MET A 1 -49.55 -41.51 1.61
CA MET A 1 -48.13 -41.26 1.40
C MET A 1 -47.94 -39.76 1.41
N GLY A 2 -47.48 -39.19 2.54
CA GLY A 2 -47.22 -37.76 2.67
C GLY A 2 -45.79 -37.51 2.21
N ASN A 3 -45.61 -36.58 1.28
CA ASN A 3 -44.29 -36.09 0.92
C ASN A 3 -43.69 -35.33 2.09
N PRO A 4 -42.42 -35.54 2.46
CA PRO A 4 -41.77 -34.67 3.41
C PRO A 4 -41.59 -33.32 2.78
N VAL A 5 -42.23 -32.30 3.33
CA VAL A 5 -41.92 -30.90 3.04
C VAL A 5 -40.52 -30.66 3.60
N SER A 6 -39.53 -30.56 2.74
CA SER A 6 -38.22 -30.07 3.10
C SER A 6 -38.40 -28.62 3.61
N ALA A 7 -38.28 -28.43 4.91
CA ALA A 7 -38.10 -27.09 5.48
C ALA A 7 -36.80 -26.54 4.89
N GLN A 8 -36.90 -25.62 3.95
CA GLN A 8 -35.79 -24.76 3.58
C GLN A 8 -35.51 -23.91 4.81
N GLU A 9 -34.45 -24.23 5.55
CA GLU A 9 -33.91 -23.32 6.55
C GLU A 9 -33.54 -22.04 5.79
N SER A 10 -34.34 -20.98 6.00
CA SER A 10 -33.99 -19.66 5.50
C SER A 10 -32.70 -19.24 6.21
N GLU A 11 -31.63 -19.01 5.45
CA GLU A 11 -30.42 -18.41 5.99
C GLU A 11 -30.78 -17.12 6.74
N PRO A 12 -30.19 -16.87 7.92
CA PRO A 12 -30.49 -15.69 8.71
C PRO A 12 -30.19 -14.45 7.88
N GLU A 13 -31.18 -13.62 7.62
CA GLU A 13 -31.02 -12.34 6.95
C GLU A 13 -30.43 -11.32 7.94
N TYR A 14 -29.15 -11.02 7.76
CA TYR A 14 -28.46 -10.05 8.62
C TYR A 14 -28.69 -8.62 8.13
N GLU A 15 -29.17 -7.74 9.02
CA GLU A 15 -29.29 -6.33 8.73
C GLU A 15 -27.92 -5.64 8.77
N PHE A 16 -27.59 -4.91 7.70
CA PHE A 16 -26.35 -4.14 7.62
C PHE A 16 -26.55 -2.72 8.16
N ASN A 17 -25.69 -2.35 9.11
CA ASN A 17 -25.61 -0.99 9.63
C ASN A 17 -24.36 -0.28 9.11
N ARG A 18 -24.54 0.90 8.52
CA ARG A 18 -23.44 1.77 8.08
C ARG A 18 -22.62 2.22 9.29
N HIS A 19 -21.29 2.19 9.16
CA HIS A 19 -20.42 2.51 10.29
C HIS A 19 -19.07 3.08 9.84
N TRP A 20 -18.44 3.79 10.78
CA TRP A 20 -17.04 4.20 10.66
C TRP A 20 -16.11 3.07 11.10
N PHE A 21 -14.93 3.05 10.48
CA PHE A 21 -13.84 2.18 10.93
C PHE A 21 -12.52 2.93 10.91
N VAL A 22 -11.56 2.45 11.69
CA VAL A 22 -10.17 2.91 11.68
C VAL A 22 -9.25 1.73 11.40
N SER A 23 -8.14 2.00 10.74
CA SER A 23 -7.11 0.99 10.45
C SER A 23 -5.73 1.50 10.82
N VAL A 24 -4.89 0.60 11.34
CA VAL A 24 -3.49 0.86 11.64
C VAL A 24 -2.69 -0.28 11.06
N HIS A 25 -1.72 0.05 10.19
CA HIS A 25 -0.86 -0.92 9.57
C HIS A 25 0.59 -0.57 9.87
N GLY A 26 1.39 -1.60 10.11
CA GLY A 26 2.84 -1.49 10.22
C GLY A 26 3.46 -2.62 9.42
N GLY A 27 4.54 -2.34 8.70
CA GLY A 27 5.11 -3.35 7.82
C GLY A 27 6.41 -2.93 7.17
N ALA A 28 6.71 -3.60 6.08
CA ALA A 28 7.87 -3.33 5.24
C ALA A 28 7.44 -2.84 3.86
N GLN A 29 8.20 -1.93 3.30
CA GLN A 29 8.06 -1.43 1.94
C GLN A 29 9.26 -1.86 1.12
N TYR A 30 9.00 -2.30 -0.11
CA TYR A 30 10.01 -2.56 -1.13
C TYR A 30 9.85 -1.55 -2.26
N THR A 31 10.87 -0.75 -2.52
CA THR A 31 10.92 0.13 -3.69
C THR A 31 11.59 -0.61 -4.83
N LEU A 32 10.94 -0.71 -5.99
CA LEU A 32 11.52 -1.37 -7.16
C LEU A 32 12.74 -0.58 -7.65
N GLY A 33 13.87 -1.24 -7.74
CA GLY A 33 15.13 -0.60 -8.12
C GLY A 33 16.22 -1.61 -8.50
N GLU A 34 17.43 -1.11 -8.74
CA GLU A 34 18.56 -1.87 -9.26
C GLU A 34 19.47 -2.45 -8.18
N ALA A 35 19.19 -2.20 -6.91
CA ALA A 35 19.87 -2.83 -5.78
C ALA A 35 19.18 -4.14 -5.38
N SER A 36 19.80 -4.93 -4.50
CA SER A 36 19.22 -6.19 -4.04
C SER A 36 17.95 -5.96 -3.24
N PHE A 37 17.04 -6.93 -3.27
CA PHE A 37 15.73 -6.86 -2.58
C PHE A 37 15.87 -6.46 -1.11
N GLY A 38 16.79 -7.10 -0.38
CA GLY A 38 17.00 -6.83 1.04
C GLY A 38 17.49 -5.40 1.33
N ASP A 39 18.32 -4.85 0.44
CA ASP A 39 18.87 -3.50 0.58
C ASP A 39 17.80 -2.41 0.36
N LEU A 40 16.78 -2.70 -0.46
CA LEU A 40 15.70 -1.79 -0.78
C LEU A 40 14.48 -1.91 0.16
N LEU A 41 14.51 -2.86 1.10
CA LEU A 41 13.48 -2.94 2.14
C LEU A 41 13.60 -1.77 3.12
N SER A 42 12.47 -1.19 3.47
CA SER A 42 12.36 -0.08 4.43
C SER A 42 11.09 -0.21 5.27
N PRO A 43 11.05 0.34 6.49
CA PRO A 43 9.85 0.32 7.31
C PRO A 43 8.77 1.23 6.73
N THR A 44 7.52 0.86 6.94
CA THR A 44 6.34 1.66 6.60
C THR A 44 5.27 1.56 7.68
N VAL A 45 4.52 2.64 7.86
CA VAL A 45 3.32 2.68 8.68
C VAL A 45 2.20 3.36 7.91
N GLN A 46 0.95 2.96 8.17
CA GLN A 46 -0.22 3.60 7.59
C GLN A 46 -1.33 3.70 8.64
N LEU A 47 -1.94 4.86 8.70
CA LEU A 47 -3.16 5.12 9.48
C LEU A 47 -4.30 5.39 8.51
N GLY A 48 -5.48 4.88 8.81
CA GLY A 48 -6.67 5.09 8.00
C GLY A 48 -7.92 5.29 8.83
N ALA A 49 -8.84 6.08 8.29
CA ALA A 49 -10.21 6.21 8.77
C ALA A 49 -11.15 6.07 7.58
N GLY A 50 -12.14 5.22 7.68
CA GLY A 50 -13.03 4.94 6.58
C GLY A 50 -14.50 4.85 7.01
N TYR A 51 -15.35 4.81 6.01
CA TYR A 51 -16.79 4.66 6.20
C TYR A 51 -17.33 3.56 5.30
N GLN A 52 -18.03 2.61 5.91
CA GLN A 52 -18.69 1.50 5.24
C GLN A 52 -20.11 1.93 4.84
N PHE A 53 -20.35 2.09 3.54
CA PHE A 53 -21.65 2.54 2.99
C PHE A 53 -22.61 1.39 2.75
N THR A 54 -22.09 0.27 2.27
CA THR A 54 -22.84 -0.95 1.98
C THR A 54 -22.06 -2.17 2.49
N PRO A 55 -22.65 -3.36 2.55
CA PRO A 55 -21.92 -4.56 2.96
C PRO A 55 -20.62 -4.82 2.16
N TRP A 56 -20.54 -4.36 0.92
CA TRP A 56 -19.44 -4.65 0.01
C TRP A 56 -18.63 -3.41 -0.40
N PHE A 57 -19.08 -2.18 -0.06
CA PHE A 57 -18.40 -0.94 -0.48
C PHE A 57 -18.11 0.00 0.69
N ALA A 58 -16.86 0.47 0.74
CA ALA A 58 -16.39 1.47 1.69
C ALA A 58 -15.43 2.46 1.02
N THR A 59 -15.19 3.59 1.69
CA THR A 59 -14.08 4.48 1.37
C THR A 59 -13.19 4.63 2.59
N ARG A 60 -11.88 4.86 2.35
CA ARG A 60 -10.89 5.08 3.40
C ARG A 60 -10.01 6.27 3.03
N LEU A 61 -9.90 7.24 3.93
CA LEU A 61 -8.82 8.21 3.94
C LEU A 61 -7.65 7.61 4.70
N SER A 62 -6.45 7.73 4.18
CA SER A 62 -5.28 7.15 4.81
C SER A 62 -4.05 8.05 4.66
N VAL A 63 -3.13 7.89 5.59
CA VAL A 63 -1.81 8.51 5.53
C VAL A 63 -0.78 7.43 5.77
N GLY A 64 -0.01 7.13 4.74
CA GLY A 64 1.18 6.29 4.83
C GLY A 64 2.41 7.14 5.08
N ALA A 65 3.40 6.59 5.77
CA ALA A 65 4.64 7.29 6.03
C ALA A 65 5.79 6.33 6.29
N TRP A 66 6.95 6.87 6.29
CA TRP A 66 8.25 6.57 6.83
C TRP A 66 9.34 6.69 5.76
N GLN A 67 9.94 5.59 5.32
CA GLN A 67 11.18 5.61 4.57
C GLN A 67 11.04 4.85 3.25
N SER A 68 11.69 5.38 2.22
CA SER A 68 11.89 4.73 0.95
C SER A 68 13.37 4.67 0.63
N LYS A 69 13.80 3.67 -0.15
CA LYS A 69 15.20 3.47 -0.51
C LYS A 69 15.36 3.34 -2.02
N GLY A 70 16.51 3.78 -2.52
CA GLY A 70 17.00 3.51 -3.87
C GLY A 70 18.46 3.06 -3.81
N GLY A 71 19.00 2.54 -4.92
CA GLY A 71 20.39 2.09 -4.94
C GLY A 71 20.75 1.36 -6.21
N TRP A 72 21.99 0.91 -6.30
CA TRP A 72 22.54 0.07 -7.37
C TRP A 72 23.41 -1.06 -6.83
N ASN A 73 23.41 -2.18 -7.54
CA ASN A 73 24.43 -3.20 -7.41
C ASN A 73 25.32 -3.17 -8.64
N GLY A 74 26.64 -3.10 -8.43
CA GLY A 74 27.63 -3.13 -9.51
C GLY A 74 27.65 -1.87 -10.38
N TYR A 75 27.30 -0.70 -9.83
CA TYR A 75 27.45 0.57 -10.54
C TYR A 75 28.92 0.84 -10.84
N MET A 76 29.23 1.19 -12.10
CA MET A 76 30.61 1.50 -12.51
C MET A 76 30.95 2.95 -12.23
N LEU A 77 31.72 3.20 -11.16
CA LEU A 77 32.27 4.51 -10.82
C LEU A 77 33.78 4.46 -10.93
N ASP A 78 34.37 5.33 -11.74
CA ASP A 78 35.84 5.40 -11.99
C ASP A 78 36.47 4.06 -12.34
N GLY A 79 35.74 3.24 -13.12
CA GLY A 79 36.22 1.91 -13.56
C GLY A 79 36.12 0.80 -12.51
N LYS A 80 35.52 1.06 -11.35
CA LYS A 80 35.26 0.08 -10.28
C LYS A 80 33.77 -0.18 -10.11
N ALA A 81 33.38 -1.42 -9.92
CA ALA A 81 32.02 -1.78 -9.58
C ALA A 81 31.78 -1.50 -8.09
N VAL A 82 30.79 -0.68 -7.79
CA VAL A 82 30.39 -0.32 -6.41
C VAL A 82 28.91 -0.61 -6.18
N ASN A 83 28.60 -1.01 -4.95
CA ASN A 83 27.23 -1.13 -4.48
C ASN A 83 26.92 0.07 -3.60
N THR A 84 25.78 0.70 -3.81
CA THR A 84 25.39 1.83 -3.00
C THR A 84 23.87 1.88 -2.84
N THR A 85 23.44 2.36 -1.69
CA THR A 85 22.03 2.61 -1.37
C THR A 85 21.89 3.98 -0.75
N TYR A 86 20.74 4.58 -0.91
CA TYR A 86 20.36 5.85 -0.29
C TYR A 86 18.91 5.76 0.17
N LYS A 87 18.55 6.57 1.13
CA LYS A 87 17.21 6.63 1.72
C LYS A 87 16.68 8.06 1.69
N TYR A 88 15.37 8.15 1.70
CA TYR A 88 14.63 9.38 1.85
C TYR A 88 13.31 9.09 2.56
N ASN A 89 12.70 10.10 3.13
CA ASN A 89 11.46 9.96 3.86
C ASN A 89 10.27 10.43 3.02
N TYR A 90 9.09 9.92 3.34
CA TYR A 90 7.87 10.35 2.68
C TYR A 90 6.67 10.36 3.65
N VAL A 91 5.66 11.15 3.28
CA VAL A 91 4.30 11.07 3.80
C VAL A 91 3.35 10.99 2.59
N ALA A 92 2.42 10.05 2.62
CA ALA A 92 1.54 9.75 1.50
C ALA A 92 0.06 9.76 1.92
N PRO A 93 -0.59 10.94 1.97
CA PRO A 93 -2.03 11.03 2.11
C PRO A 93 -2.73 10.51 0.85
N GLY A 94 -3.86 9.83 1.04
CA GLY A 94 -4.64 9.27 -0.06
C GLY A 94 -6.05 8.87 0.32
N ILE A 95 -6.82 8.53 -0.70
CA ILE A 95 -8.17 7.98 -0.60
C ILE A 95 -8.24 6.64 -1.31
N ASP A 96 -8.91 5.68 -0.70
CA ASP A 96 -9.16 4.35 -1.24
C ASP A 96 -10.66 4.10 -1.39
N PHE A 97 -11.03 3.47 -2.48
CA PHE A 97 -12.32 2.84 -2.72
C PHE A 97 -12.16 1.34 -2.49
N MET A 98 -12.85 0.82 -1.50
CA MET A 98 -12.68 -0.54 -0.99
C MET A 98 -13.89 -1.39 -1.33
N PHE A 99 -13.64 -2.60 -1.83
CA PHE A 99 -14.66 -3.55 -2.25
C PHE A 99 -14.45 -4.87 -1.50
N ASN A 100 -15.33 -5.16 -0.53
CA ASN A 100 -15.31 -6.44 0.19
C ASN A 100 -15.82 -7.55 -0.75
N LEU A 101 -14.89 -8.31 -1.32
CA LEU A 101 -15.18 -9.36 -2.29
C LEU A 101 -15.94 -10.53 -1.63
N SER A 102 -15.63 -10.83 -0.38
CA SER A 102 -16.32 -11.89 0.36
C SER A 102 -17.80 -11.59 0.52
N ASN A 103 -18.16 -10.35 0.87
CA ASN A 103 -19.55 -9.94 1.01
C ASN A 103 -20.24 -9.75 -0.35
N ALA A 104 -19.53 -9.34 -1.38
CA ALA A 104 -20.08 -9.18 -2.73
C ALA A 104 -20.45 -10.53 -3.37
N ILE A 105 -19.66 -11.58 -3.13
CA ILE A 105 -19.82 -12.90 -3.76
C ILE A 105 -20.68 -13.83 -2.90
N CYS A 106 -20.45 -13.84 -1.58
CA CYS A 106 -21.05 -14.81 -0.66
C CYS A 106 -22.18 -14.19 0.22
N GLY A 107 -22.65 -12.97 -0.09
CA GLY A 107 -23.63 -12.28 0.74
C GLY A 107 -23.05 -11.71 2.03
N TYR A 108 -23.80 -10.82 2.68
CA TYR A 108 -23.39 -10.20 3.93
C TYR A 108 -23.55 -11.16 5.11
N ASN A 109 -22.47 -11.38 5.84
CA ASN A 109 -22.46 -12.14 7.08
C ASN A 109 -21.53 -11.46 8.10
N PRO A 110 -22.07 -10.80 9.15
CA PRO A 110 -21.27 -10.12 10.17
C PRO A 110 -20.48 -11.10 11.06
N MET A 111 -20.83 -12.37 11.06
CA MET A 111 -20.13 -13.43 11.82
C MET A 111 -19.00 -14.09 10.99
N ARG A 112 -18.79 -13.67 9.76
CA ARG A 112 -17.74 -14.21 8.90
C ARG A 112 -16.37 -14.03 9.55
N LEU A 113 -15.63 -15.12 9.70
CA LEU A 113 -14.30 -15.13 10.32
C LEU A 113 -13.21 -14.56 9.41
N PHE A 114 -13.32 -14.81 8.10
CA PHE A 114 -12.32 -14.38 7.11
C PHE A 114 -12.97 -13.60 5.99
N SER A 115 -12.41 -12.45 5.64
CA SER A 115 -12.86 -11.65 4.51
C SER A 115 -11.69 -11.14 3.65
N VAL A 116 -11.98 -10.99 2.37
CA VAL A 116 -11.06 -10.43 1.38
C VAL A 116 -11.65 -9.12 0.86
N THR A 117 -10.84 -8.07 0.91
CA THR A 117 -11.20 -6.75 0.40
C THR A 117 -10.18 -6.33 -0.65
N ALA A 118 -10.64 -6.01 -1.85
CA ALA A 118 -9.83 -5.33 -2.85
C ALA A 118 -10.02 -3.82 -2.73
N PHE A 119 -8.98 -3.04 -3.03
CA PHE A 119 -9.11 -1.59 -3.09
C PHE A 119 -8.29 -1.00 -4.22
N ILE A 120 -8.74 0.17 -4.67
CA ILE A 120 -8.07 1.03 -5.61
C ILE A 120 -8.17 2.47 -5.11
N GLY A 121 -7.11 3.23 -5.28
CA GLY A 121 -7.09 4.58 -4.78
C GLY A 121 -5.99 5.43 -5.39
N GLY A 122 -5.82 6.60 -4.82
CA GLY A 122 -4.78 7.52 -5.21
C GLY A 122 -4.61 8.63 -4.20
N GLY A 123 -3.56 9.40 -4.40
CA GLY A 123 -3.23 10.48 -3.49
C GLY A 123 -1.97 11.23 -3.92
N ALA A 124 -1.24 11.71 -2.93
CA ALA A 124 0.04 12.36 -3.13
C ALA A 124 1.12 11.68 -2.29
N ASN A 125 2.31 11.58 -2.84
CA ASN A 125 3.50 11.22 -2.09
C ASN A 125 4.36 12.47 -1.92
N ILE A 126 4.62 12.85 -0.68
CA ILE A 126 5.40 14.03 -0.28
C ILE A 126 6.73 13.50 0.23
N GLY A 127 7.74 13.52 -0.62
CA GLY A 127 9.10 13.09 -0.30
C GLY A 127 9.95 14.23 0.25
N PHE A 128 10.81 13.93 1.23
CA PHE A 128 11.74 14.87 1.85
C PHE A 128 12.97 14.13 2.43
N GLY A 129 14.03 14.90 2.78
CA GLY A 129 15.24 14.31 3.37
C GLY A 129 16.00 13.41 2.36
N ASN A 130 16.21 13.89 1.14
CA ASN A 130 16.92 13.19 0.05
C ASN A 130 18.42 13.56 0.01
N ASP A 131 19.03 13.85 1.17
CA ASP A 131 20.39 14.35 1.26
C ASP A 131 21.43 13.32 0.81
N GLU A 132 21.22 12.04 1.16
CA GLU A 132 22.10 10.95 0.73
C GLU A 132 22.14 10.81 -0.80
N ALA A 133 21.00 10.99 -1.51
CA ALA A 133 20.98 10.99 -2.97
C ALA A 133 21.71 12.20 -3.55
N ASN A 134 21.60 13.38 -2.92
CA ASN A 134 22.35 14.58 -3.33
C ASN A 134 23.85 14.39 -3.14
N GLU A 135 24.29 13.77 -2.06
CA GLU A 135 25.71 13.44 -1.83
C GLU A 135 26.25 12.48 -2.90
N LEU A 136 25.47 11.44 -3.28
CA LEU A 136 25.84 10.54 -4.35
C LEU A 136 25.92 11.26 -5.72
N ALA A 137 24.98 12.16 -6.01
CA ALA A 137 25.05 12.97 -7.23
C ALA A 137 26.33 13.82 -7.28
N ASN A 138 26.72 14.43 -6.16
CA ASN A 138 27.97 15.18 -6.05
C ASN A 138 29.23 14.28 -6.15
N ALA A 139 29.11 13.00 -5.77
CA ALA A 139 30.19 12.03 -5.91
C ALA A 139 30.30 11.40 -7.32
N GLY A 140 29.50 11.84 -8.28
CA GLY A 140 29.60 11.43 -9.68
C GLY A 140 28.66 10.29 -10.12
N TYR A 141 27.70 9.88 -9.26
CA TYR A 141 26.67 8.91 -9.67
C TYR A 141 25.63 9.54 -10.62
N ASP A 142 25.12 8.79 -11.59
CA ASP A 142 24.11 9.29 -12.55
C ASP A 142 22.72 9.42 -11.89
N MET A 143 22.54 10.53 -11.21
CA MET A 143 21.32 10.92 -10.52
C MET A 143 20.57 12.02 -11.30
N ARG A 144 20.08 11.72 -12.51
CA ARG A 144 19.47 12.70 -13.42
C ARG A 144 18.24 13.42 -12.87
N TYR A 145 17.53 12.79 -11.96
CA TYR A 145 16.32 13.34 -11.33
C TYR A 145 16.46 13.57 -9.83
N VAL A 146 17.73 13.72 -9.37
CA VAL A 146 17.98 14.06 -7.98
C VAL A 146 17.20 15.34 -7.61
N TRP A 147 16.64 15.32 -6.44
CA TRP A 147 15.85 16.44 -5.91
C TRP A 147 16.29 16.77 -4.50
N SER A 148 16.20 18.05 -4.18
CA SER A 148 16.45 18.61 -2.84
C SER A 148 15.16 19.22 -2.28
N GLY A 149 15.10 19.37 -0.96
CA GLY A 149 13.93 19.88 -0.26
C GLY A 149 12.73 18.92 -0.32
N THR A 150 11.54 19.47 -0.36
CA THR A 150 10.28 18.69 -0.41
C THR A 150 9.76 18.57 -1.83
N LYS A 151 9.37 17.37 -2.23
CA LYS A 151 8.74 17.11 -3.54
C LYS A 151 7.42 16.40 -3.37
N VAL A 152 6.40 16.89 -4.06
CA VAL A 152 5.06 16.29 -4.10
C VAL A 152 4.86 15.60 -5.45
N ARG A 153 4.39 14.35 -5.42
CA ARG A 153 4.10 13.55 -6.62
C ARG A 153 2.74 12.87 -6.48
N PRO A 154 1.93 12.83 -7.54
CA PRO A 154 0.74 12.00 -7.54
C PRO A 154 1.12 10.53 -7.43
N VAL A 155 0.34 9.76 -6.70
CA VAL A 155 0.46 8.30 -6.55
C VAL A 155 -0.88 7.65 -6.85
N GLY A 156 -0.86 6.62 -7.71
CA GLY A 156 -1.94 5.65 -7.85
C GLY A 156 -1.63 4.42 -7.02
N ARG A 157 -2.63 3.81 -6.41
CA ARG A 157 -2.43 2.60 -5.62
C ARG A 157 -3.57 1.61 -5.73
N GLY A 158 -3.28 0.35 -5.47
CA GLY A 158 -4.26 -0.70 -5.38
C GLY A 158 -3.71 -1.89 -4.62
N GLY A 159 -4.59 -2.72 -4.09
CA GLY A 159 -4.15 -3.84 -3.28
C GLY A 159 -5.28 -4.73 -2.79
N LEU A 160 -4.89 -5.65 -1.93
CA LEU A 160 -5.76 -6.61 -1.27
C LEU A 160 -5.52 -6.60 0.23
N SER A 161 -6.61 -6.69 1.00
CA SER A 161 -6.60 -6.94 2.43
C SER A 161 -7.24 -8.30 2.71
N PHE A 162 -6.63 -9.04 3.62
CA PHE A 162 -7.08 -10.33 4.11
C PHE A 162 -7.30 -10.18 5.62
N ASP A 163 -8.56 -10.14 6.04
CA ASP A 163 -8.95 -9.77 7.40
C ASP A 163 -9.56 -10.97 8.14
N PHE A 164 -9.08 -11.20 9.36
CA PHE A 164 -9.61 -12.19 10.30
C PHE A 164 -10.33 -11.46 11.43
N ARG A 165 -11.61 -11.76 11.58
CA ARG A 165 -12.43 -11.22 12.66
C ARG A 165 -12.03 -11.85 13.99
N VAL A 166 -11.59 -11.01 14.93
CA VAL A 166 -11.21 -11.42 16.29
C VAL A 166 -12.36 -11.17 17.27
N SER A 167 -13.11 -10.10 17.04
CA SER A 167 -14.30 -9.76 17.82
C SER A 167 -15.33 -9.00 16.96
N ASP A 168 -16.44 -8.59 17.55
CA ASP A 168 -17.47 -7.82 16.84
C ASP A 168 -16.99 -6.46 16.33
N ARG A 169 -15.88 -5.96 16.86
CA ARG A 169 -15.33 -4.65 16.54
C ARG A 169 -13.88 -4.65 16.10
N VAL A 170 -13.22 -5.80 16.16
CA VAL A 170 -11.78 -5.90 15.88
C VAL A 170 -11.50 -7.00 14.88
N SER A 171 -10.78 -6.67 13.84
CA SER A 171 -10.18 -7.61 12.89
C SER A 171 -8.66 -7.44 12.88
N LEU A 172 -7.95 -8.53 12.67
CA LEU A 172 -6.52 -8.55 12.38
C LEU A 172 -6.34 -9.00 10.95
N GLY A 173 -5.42 -8.38 10.21
CA GLY A 173 -5.26 -8.71 8.81
C GLY A 173 -3.89 -8.40 8.25
N ILE A 174 -3.71 -8.82 6.99
CA ILE A 174 -2.55 -8.51 6.17
C ILE A 174 -3.04 -7.73 4.96
N GLU A 175 -2.43 -6.59 4.69
CA GLU A 175 -2.72 -5.77 3.52
C GLU A 175 -1.47 -5.70 2.63
N GLY A 176 -1.64 -5.97 1.34
CA GLY A 176 -0.61 -5.80 0.33
C GLY A 176 -0.99 -4.68 -0.63
N ASN A 177 -0.10 -3.71 -0.78
CA ASN A 177 -0.27 -2.53 -1.63
C ASN A 177 0.75 -2.50 -2.75
N ALA A 178 0.31 -2.16 -3.95
CA ALA A 178 1.13 -1.74 -5.08
C ALA A 178 0.89 -0.25 -5.34
N ASN A 179 1.95 0.54 -5.37
CA ASN A 179 1.90 1.98 -5.54
C ASN A 179 2.72 2.38 -6.76
N VAL A 180 2.14 3.20 -7.64
CA VAL A 180 2.75 3.68 -8.87
C VAL A 180 2.89 5.20 -8.86
N LEU A 181 4.08 5.68 -9.20
CA LEU A 181 4.42 7.11 -9.29
C LEU A 181 5.14 7.40 -10.61
N SER A 182 5.47 8.67 -10.84
CA SER A 182 6.29 9.06 -11.98
C SER A 182 7.74 8.61 -11.81
N ASP A 183 8.45 8.37 -12.93
CA ASP A 183 9.88 7.98 -13.05
C ASP A 183 10.89 8.93 -12.37
N LYS A 184 10.43 9.85 -11.53
CA LYS A 184 11.29 10.79 -10.79
C LYS A 184 11.31 10.51 -9.29
N TYR A 185 10.64 9.45 -8.85
CA TYR A 185 10.47 9.18 -7.42
C TYR A 185 11.78 8.71 -6.78
N ASN A 186 12.48 7.79 -7.40
CA ASN A 186 13.73 7.21 -6.91
C ASN A 186 15.00 7.99 -7.34
N SER A 187 14.86 9.23 -7.86
CA SER A 187 15.97 10.11 -8.30
C SER A 187 16.75 9.63 -9.53
N LYS A 188 16.37 8.51 -10.13
CA LYS A 188 17.00 7.93 -11.31
C LYS A 188 16.10 8.08 -12.54
N LYS A 189 16.66 7.85 -13.72
CA LYS A 189 15.91 7.77 -14.97
C LYS A 189 15.92 6.34 -15.50
N ALA A 190 14.84 5.63 -15.35
CA ALA A 190 14.63 4.31 -15.96
C ALA A 190 13.73 4.35 -17.22
N GLY A 191 13.02 5.46 -17.43
CA GLY A 191 12.08 5.63 -18.55
C GLY A 191 10.73 4.97 -18.35
N ASN A 192 10.45 4.47 -17.13
CA ASN A 192 9.22 3.81 -16.72
C ASN A 192 8.71 4.42 -15.41
N ALA A 193 7.46 4.11 -15.05
CA ALA A 193 6.93 4.51 -13.76
C ALA A 193 7.67 3.82 -12.61
N ASP A 194 7.87 4.54 -11.51
CA ASP A 194 8.42 3.98 -10.28
C ASP A 194 7.33 3.25 -9.48
N TRP A 195 7.70 2.11 -8.92
CA TRP A 195 6.80 1.30 -8.12
C TRP A 195 7.38 1.05 -6.73
N TYR A 196 6.51 1.06 -5.74
CA TYR A 196 6.81 0.48 -4.45
C TYR A 196 5.65 -0.38 -3.94
N PHE A 197 6.00 -1.39 -3.16
CA PHE A 197 5.08 -2.38 -2.58
C PHE A 197 5.21 -2.35 -1.06
N ASN A 198 4.11 -2.40 -0.38
CA ASN A 198 4.05 -2.43 1.09
C ASN A 198 2.83 -3.21 1.60
#